data_4ddd86c5ed3d96500b9c18d4ebbe163f
#
_entry.id   4ddd86c5ed3d96500b9c18d4ebbe163f
#
_cell.length_a   1.000
_cell.length_b   1.000
_cell.length_c   1.000
_cell.angle_alpha   90.00
_cell.angle_beta   90.00
_cell.angle_gamma   90.00
#
_symmetry.space_group_name_H-M   'P 1'
#
loop_
_entity.id
_entity.type
_entity.pdbx_description
1 polymer ?
#
loop_
_entity_poly.entity_id
_entity_poly.type
_entity_poly.pdbx_seq_one_letter_code
_entity_poly.pdbx_strand_id
1 'polypeptide(L)'
;MTKLKIGFVGLGNMGAPMAVNLAKAGHEVRGFDTAAQPPEGVSATQSAVDAAAGADVVITMLPNGDILRAVASEVLPAMQAGALLLDCSTVDVEAARDVADQATERALGFVDAPVSGGIGGAAGGTLTFMAGGTAEAFAKAQPLFDIMGQKAVHCGEAGAGQAAKICNNMILGATMIATCEAFALADKLGLDRQKMFDVVSTSSGYSWSMNAYCPAPGVGPTSPADNGYQPGFAAELMLKDLGLSQQAAEAVDADTPIGALAHQLYAHFVENEDGLGKDFSAMLPRFSARGRQT
;
A
#
# COMPACT_ATOMS: atom_id res chain seq x y z
N MET A 1 -26.42 1.04 -9.15
CA MET A 1 -25.61 2.10 -8.52
C MET A 1 -25.75 3.38 -9.33
N THR A 2 -25.76 4.54 -8.69
CA THR A 2 -25.75 5.84 -9.39
C THR A 2 -24.41 6.00 -10.12
N LYS A 3 -24.46 6.40 -11.39
CA LYS A 3 -23.25 6.71 -12.15
C LYS A 3 -22.59 7.97 -11.59
N LEU A 4 -21.32 7.87 -11.17
CA LEU A 4 -20.52 8.98 -10.65
C LEU A 4 -19.53 9.47 -11.72
N LYS A 5 -19.15 10.75 -11.61
CA LYS A 5 -18.01 11.34 -12.29
C LYS A 5 -16.81 11.27 -11.34
N ILE A 6 -15.78 10.57 -11.74
CA ILE A 6 -14.60 10.30 -10.91
C ILE A 6 -13.37 10.90 -11.59
N GLY A 7 -12.66 11.77 -10.88
CA GLY A 7 -11.31 12.18 -11.23
C GLY A 7 -10.32 11.22 -10.59
N PHE A 8 -9.40 10.63 -11.36
CA PHE A 8 -8.38 9.73 -10.83
C PHE A 8 -6.98 10.27 -11.10
N VAL A 9 -6.22 10.56 -10.07
CA VAL A 9 -4.86 11.14 -10.17
C VAL A 9 -3.83 10.14 -9.64
N GLY A 10 -2.89 9.78 -10.50
CA GLY A 10 -1.92 8.73 -10.26
C GLY A 10 -2.36 7.39 -10.86
N LEU A 11 -1.88 7.09 -12.08
CA LEU A 11 -2.26 5.92 -12.88
C LEU A 11 -1.09 4.92 -13.02
N GLY A 12 -0.25 4.85 -11.99
CA GLY A 12 0.82 3.85 -11.91
C GLY A 12 0.28 2.42 -11.72
N ASN A 13 1.17 1.52 -11.26
CA ASN A 13 0.90 0.08 -11.11
C ASN A 13 -0.35 -0.25 -10.28
N MET A 14 -0.69 0.59 -9.32
CA MET A 14 -1.88 0.42 -8.47
C MET A 14 -3.08 1.20 -8.99
N GLY A 15 -2.90 2.49 -9.33
CA GLY A 15 -4.00 3.37 -9.71
C GLY A 15 -4.67 3.02 -11.02
N ALA A 16 -3.89 2.62 -12.04
CA ALA A 16 -4.46 2.24 -13.34
C ALA A 16 -5.48 1.09 -13.25
N PRO A 17 -5.18 -0.07 -12.63
CA PRO A 17 -6.16 -1.14 -12.49
C PRO A 17 -7.36 -0.74 -11.59
N MET A 18 -7.16 0.08 -10.57
CA MET A 18 -8.26 0.61 -9.75
C MET A 18 -9.22 1.48 -10.58
N ALA A 19 -8.68 2.40 -11.39
CA ALA A 19 -9.45 3.24 -12.30
C ALA A 19 -10.23 2.42 -13.35
N VAL A 20 -9.62 1.37 -13.89
CA VAL A 20 -10.27 0.42 -14.83
C VAL A 20 -11.45 -0.29 -14.17
N ASN A 21 -11.33 -0.74 -12.93
CA ASN A 21 -12.44 -1.40 -12.23
C ASN A 21 -13.63 -0.45 -12.04
N LEU A 22 -13.38 0.80 -11.71
CA LEU A 22 -14.42 1.83 -11.60
C LEU A 22 -15.11 2.11 -12.96
N ALA A 23 -14.32 2.21 -14.04
CA ALA A 23 -14.87 2.39 -15.39
C ALA A 23 -15.70 1.19 -15.84
N LYS A 24 -15.25 -0.05 -15.59
CA LYS A 24 -15.99 -1.29 -15.85
C LYS A 24 -17.29 -1.38 -15.06
N ALA A 25 -17.35 -0.80 -13.86
CA ALA A 25 -18.58 -0.71 -13.06
C ALA A 25 -19.57 0.35 -13.57
N GLY A 26 -19.22 1.09 -14.63
CA GLY A 26 -20.10 2.04 -15.32
C GLY A 26 -19.96 3.50 -14.87
N HIS A 27 -18.96 3.82 -14.05
CA HIS A 27 -18.63 5.20 -13.69
C HIS A 27 -17.96 5.93 -14.86
N GLU A 28 -18.07 7.27 -14.89
CA GLU A 28 -17.30 8.12 -15.79
C GLU A 28 -15.97 8.46 -15.14
N VAL A 29 -14.90 7.83 -15.61
CA VAL A 29 -13.57 8.01 -15.01
C VAL A 29 -12.69 8.85 -15.93
N ARG A 30 -12.20 9.98 -15.40
CA ARG A 30 -11.20 10.86 -16.04
C ARG A 30 -9.90 10.73 -15.28
N GLY A 31 -8.81 10.46 -15.98
CA GLY A 31 -7.54 10.15 -15.36
C GLY A 31 -6.41 11.09 -15.76
N PHE A 32 -5.53 11.36 -14.80
CA PHE A 32 -4.30 12.10 -14.99
C PHE A 32 -3.12 11.42 -14.31
N ASP A 33 -2.01 11.36 -14.99
CA ASP A 33 -0.71 10.97 -14.46
C ASP A 33 0.39 11.73 -15.20
N THR A 34 1.50 12.02 -14.54
CA THR A 34 2.63 12.76 -15.12
C THR A 34 3.49 11.91 -16.05
N ALA A 35 3.44 10.59 -15.92
CA ALA A 35 4.28 9.64 -16.64
C ALA A 35 3.49 8.57 -17.39
N ALA A 36 2.39 8.07 -16.81
CA ALA A 36 1.59 6.99 -17.38
C ALA A 36 0.46 7.51 -18.26
N GLN A 37 0.16 6.77 -19.34
CA GLN A 37 -1.04 7.03 -20.13
C GLN A 37 -2.26 6.39 -19.46
N PRO A 38 -3.44 7.04 -19.50
CA PRO A 38 -4.66 6.45 -18.99
C PRO A 38 -4.98 5.11 -19.69
N PRO A 39 -5.38 4.08 -18.94
CA PRO A 39 -5.74 2.80 -19.51
C PRO A 39 -7.08 2.85 -20.24
N GLU A 40 -7.39 1.80 -21.00
CA GLU A 40 -8.67 1.66 -21.70
C GLU A 40 -9.86 1.84 -20.74
N GLY A 41 -10.84 2.62 -21.17
CA GLY A 41 -12.04 2.96 -20.40
C GLY A 41 -11.88 4.17 -19.48
N VAL A 42 -10.68 4.73 -19.34
CA VAL A 42 -10.38 5.95 -18.58
C VAL A 42 -10.06 7.10 -19.54
N SER A 43 -10.82 8.19 -19.47
CA SER A 43 -10.62 9.36 -20.33
C SER A 43 -9.41 10.17 -19.87
N ALA A 44 -8.48 10.46 -20.78
CA ALA A 44 -7.32 11.30 -20.49
C ALA A 44 -7.70 12.77 -20.20
N THR A 45 -7.02 13.40 -19.25
CA THR A 45 -7.08 14.84 -19.00
C THR A 45 -5.70 15.49 -19.12
N GLN A 46 -5.66 16.82 -19.24
CA GLN A 46 -4.41 17.56 -19.40
C GLN A 46 -3.71 17.83 -18.05
N SER A 47 -4.47 17.79 -16.95
CA SER A 47 -3.98 18.08 -15.60
C SER A 47 -4.81 17.36 -14.53
N ALA A 48 -4.29 17.31 -13.30
CA ALA A 48 -5.03 16.85 -12.13
C ALA A 48 -6.27 17.73 -11.87
N VAL A 49 -6.16 19.05 -12.11
CA VAL A 49 -7.27 20.00 -11.99
C VAL A 49 -8.39 19.67 -12.97
N ASP A 50 -8.06 19.35 -14.23
CA ASP A 50 -9.06 18.97 -15.24
C ASP A 50 -9.74 17.65 -14.86
N ALA A 51 -9.01 16.70 -14.26
CA ALA A 51 -9.59 15.47 -13.76
C ALA A 51 -10.58 15.73 -12.62
N ALA A 52 -10.27 16.67 -11.73
CA ALA A 52 -11.06 17.02 -10.56
C ALA A 52 -12.28 17.90 -10.88
N ALA A 53 -12.24 18.72 -11.93
CA ALA A 53 -13.27 19.68 -12.23
C ALA A 53 -14.63 19.02 -12.48
N GLY A 54 -15.63 19.32 -11.60
CA GLY A 54 -16.99 18.78 -11.65
C GLY A 54 -17.08 17.26 -11.36
N ALA A 55 -16.06 16.68 -10.73
CA ALA A 55 -16.11 15.31 -10.25
C ALA A 55 -16.91 15.22 -8.94
N ASP A 56 -17.66 14.11 -8.79
CA ASP A 56 -18.33 13.76 -7.53
C ASP A 56 -17.33 13.23 -6.51
N VAL A 57 -16.30 12.54 -7.00
CA VAL A 57 -15.19 11.99 -6.22
C VAL A 57 -13.88 12.20 -6.98
N VAL A 58 -12.87 12.67 -6.27
CA VAL A 58 -11.48 12.63 -6.75
C VAL A 58 -10.73 11.55 -5.98
N ILE A 59 -10.07 10.65 -6.70
CA ILE A 59 -9.26 9.58 -6.12
C ILE A 59 -7.79 9.88 -6.42
N THR A 60 -6.93 9.76 -5.40
CA THR A 60 -5.49 9.90 -5.54
C THR A 60 -4.77 8.59 -5.21
N MET A 61 -3.72 8.27 -5.98
CA MET A 61 -2.83 7.12 -5.73
C MET A 61 -1.39 7.53 -6.04
N LEU A 62 -0.76 8.18 -5.08
CA LEU A 62 0.45 8.98 -5.23
C LEU A 62 1.63 8.39 -4.43
N PRO A 63 2.89 8.74 -4.78
CA PRO A 63 4.08 8.13 -4.19
C PRO A 63 4.33 8.46 -2.70
N ASN A 64 4.04 9.70 -2.27
CA ASN A 64 4.39 10.21 -0.93
C ASN A 64 3.50 11.38 -0.50
N GLY A 65 3.65 11.82 0.76
CA GLY A 65 2.86 12.89 1.37
C GLY A 65 3.09 14.27 0.75
N ASP A 66 4.31 14.59 0.35
CA ASP A 66 4.60 15.89 -0.27
C ASP A 66 3.88 16.05 -1.62
N ILE A 67 3.90 14.99 -2.42
CA ILE A 67 3.15 14.96 -3.69
C ILE A 67 1.65 15.01 -3.42
N LEU A 68 1.15 14.32 -2.39
CA LEU A 68 -0.26 14.40 -2.01
C LEU A 68 -0.66 15.81 -1.62
N ARG A 69 0.12 16.50 -0.77
CA ARG A 69 -0.13 17.90 -0.38
C ARG A 69 -0.13 18.83 -1.60
N ALA A 70 0.85 18.67 -2.49
CA ALA A 70 0.94 19.48 -3.72
C ALA A 70 -0.27 19.27 -4.62
N VAL A 71 -0.65 18.03 -4.93
CA VAL A 71 -1.82 17.69 -5.75
C VAL A 71 -3.10 18.19 -5.08
N ALA A 72 -3.27 17.98 -3.76
CA ALA A 72 -4.43 18.44 -3.02
C ALA A 72 -4.59 19.96 -3.11
N SER A 73 -3.51 20.73 -2.99
CA SER A 73 -3.54 22.21 -3.11
C SER A 73 -4.08 22.70 -4.47
N GLU A 74 -3.89 21.91 -5.53
CA GLU A 74 -4.36 22.23 -6.89
C GLU A 74 -5.80 21.72 -7.13
N VAL A 75 -6.13 20.50 -6.67
CA VAL A 75 -7.41 19.87 -7.01
C VAL A 75 -8.55 20.31 -6.10
N LEU A 76 -8.32 20.54 -4.80
CA LEU A 76 -9.36 20.93 -3.85
C LEU A 76 -10.13 22.20 -4.28
N PRO A 77 -9.46 23.28 -4.79
CA PRO A 77 -10.16 24.46 -5.29
C PRO A 77 -11.02 24.21 -6.54
N ALA A 78 -10.73 23.17 -7.31
CA ALA A 78 -11.45 22.82 -8.54
C ALA A 78 -12.61 21.84 -8.30
N MET A 79 -12.68 21.22 -7.13
CA MET A 79 -13.73 20.30 -6.75
C MET A 79 -15.05 21.04 -6.45
N GLN A 80 -16.16 20.42 -6.81
CA GLN A 80 -17.48 20.96 -6.49
C GLN A 80 -17.83 20.78 -5.02
N ALA A 81 -18.61 21.70 -4.45
CA ALA A 81 -19.04 21.61 -3.06
C ALA A 81 -19.71 20.26 -2.74
N GLY A 82 -19.35 19.68 -1.62
CA GLY A 82 -19.82 18.38 -1.18
C GLY A 82 -19.23 17.17 -1.91
N ALA A 83 -18.26 17.36 -2.83
CA ALA A 83 -17.50 16.25 -3.41
C ALA A 83 -16.60 15.58 -2.36
N LEU A 84 -16.07 14.40 -2.70
CA LEU A 84 -15.20 13.62 -1.85
C LEU A 84 -13.78 13.56 -2.45
N LEU A 85 -12.76 13.86 -1.66
CA LEU A 85 -11.39 13.45 -1.95
C LEU A 85 -11.11 12.12 -1.25
N LEU A 86 -10.81 11.08 -2.01
CA LEU A 86 -10.48 9.73 -1.55
C LEU A 86 -9.00 9.48 -1.85
N ASP A 87 -8.13 9.57 -0.85
CA ASP A 87 -6.70 9.28 -1.02
C ASP A 87 -6.41 7.81 -0.72
N CYS A 88 -6.00 7.06 -1.74
CA CYS A 88 -5.60 5.66 -1.64
C CYS A 88 -4.08 5.47 -1.51
N SER A 89 -3.33 6.56 -1.44
CA SER A 89 -1.87 6.55 -1.30
C SER A 89 -1.43 6.03 0.07
N THR A 90 -0.21 5.52 0.16
CA THR A 90 0.45 5.25 1.46
C THR A 90 1.43 6.39 1.74
N VAL A 91 1.05 7.23 2.69
CA VAL A 91 1.75 8.47 3.07
C VAL A 91 1.88 8.57 4.59
N ASP A 92 2.58 9.60 5.08
CA ASP A 92 2.63 9.92 6.50
C ASP A 92 1.25 10.37 7.03
N VAL A 93 1.03 10.11 8.32
CA VAL A 93 -0.26 10.43 8.99
C VAL A 93 -0.53 11.93 8.98
N GLU A 94 0.52 12.75 9.09
CA GLU A 94 0.41 14.21 9.11
C GLU A 94 -0.06 14.75 7.76
N ALA A 95 0.49 14.24 6.65
CA ALA A 95 0.02 14.61 5.31
C ALA A 95 -1.47 14.33 5.10
N ALA A 96 -1.95 13.18 5.56
CA ALA A 96 -3.36 12.84 5.47
C ALA A 96 -4.23 13.82 6.28
N ARG A 97 -3.79 14.19 7.48
CA ARG A 97 -4.49 15.17 8.34
C ARG A 97 -4.48 16.57 7.76
N ASP A 98 -3.34 17.04 7.26
CA ASP A 98 -3.22 18.35 6.61
C ASP A 98 -4.17 18.49 5.42
N VAL A 99 -4.28 17.44 4.60
CA VAL A 99 -5.20 17.43 3.46
C VAL A 99 -6.66 17.33 3.90
N ALA A 100 -6.96 16.60 4.95
CA ALA A 100 -8.30 16.54 5.55
C ALA A 100 -8.76 17.92 6.05
N ASP A 101 -7.88 18.65 6.73
CA ASP A 101 -8.17 20.01 7.21
C ASP A 101 -8.45 20.97 6.04
N GLN A 102 -7.61 20.93 5.00
CA GLN A 102 -7.81 21.73 3.79
C GLN A 102 -9.11 21.39 3.06
N ALA A 103 -9.51 20.11 3.02
CA ALA A 103 -10.77 19.68 2.42
C ALA A 103 -11.96 20.17 3.26
N THR A 104 -11.87 20.09 4.58
CA THR A 104 -12.91 20.56 5.52
C THR A 104 -13.15 22.05 5.41
N GLU A 105 -12.10 22.87 5.28
CA GLU A 105 -12.22 24.31 5.06
C GLU A 105 -13.01 24.67 3.79
N ARG A 106 -13.11 23.73 2.85
CA ARG A 106 -13.84 23.90 1.57
C ARG A 106 -15.17 23.15 1.54
N ALA A 107 -15.65 22.66 2.67
CA ALA A 107 -16.85 21.82 2.78
C ALA A 107 -16.83 20.59 1.85
N LEU A 108 -15.65 19.99 1.70
CA LEU A 108 -15.42 18.73 0.97
C LEU A 108 -15.29 17.57 1.95
N GLY A 109 -15.71 16.37 1.53
CA GLY A 109 -15.40 15.15 2.25
C GLY A 109 -13.93 14.74 2.00
N PHE A 110 -13.32 14.10 3.01
CA PHE A 110 -12.00 13.49 2.88
C PHE A 110 -11.97 12.10 3.50
N VAL A 111 -11.30 11.16 2.83
CA VAL A 111 -10.98 9.83 3.36
C VAL A 111 -9.57 9.46 2.93
N ASP A 112 -8.69 9.16 3.90
CA ASP A 112 -7.44 8.45 3.65
C ASP A 112 -7.71 6.95 3.70
N ALA A 113 -7.41 6.25 2.62
CA ALA A 113 -7.76 4.84 2.45
C ALA A 113 -6.63 4.03 1.79
N PRO A 114 -5.44 3.99 2.40
CA PRO A 114 -4.36 3.14 1.90
C PRO A 114 -4.81 1.67 1.80
N VAL A 115 -4.16 0.95 0.88
CA VAL A 115 -4.60 -0.38 0.46
C VAL A 115 -3.60 -1.48 0.80
N SER A 116 -4.13 -2.69 0.94
CA SER A 116 -3.37 -3.94 0.98
C SER A 116 -3.92 -4.91 -0.05
N GLY A 117 -3.02 -5.70 -0.69
CA GLY A 117 -3.39 -6.68 -1.72
C GLY A 117 -2.49 -6.63 -2.96
N GLY A 118 -1.60 -5.61 -3.05
CA GLY A 118 -0.66 -5.44 -4.16
C GLY A 118 -1.33 -5.26 -5.53
N ILE A 119 -0.53 -5.34 -6.60
CA ILE A 119 -1.00 -5.14 -7.98
C ILE A 119 -2.07 -6.17 -8.35
N GLY A 120 -1.91 -7.42 -7.92
CA GLY A 120 -2.90 -8.47 -8.18
C GLY A 120 -4.26 -8.17 -7.54
N GLY A 121 -4.27 -7.66 -6.31
CA GLY A 121 -5.48 -7.23 -5.62
C GLY A 121 -6.14 -6.02 -6.29
N ALA A 122 -5.35 -5.05 -6.76
CA ALA A 122 -5.85 -3.91 -7.51
C ALA A 122 -6.51 -4.33 -8.83
N ALA A 123 -5.87 -5.22 -9.59
CA ALA A 123 -6.43 -5.73 -10.84
C ALA A 123 -7.69 -6.59 -10.62
N GLY A 124 -7.70 -7.42 -9.58
CA GLY A 124 -8.81 -8.32 -9.24
C GLY A 124 -9.98 -7.65 -8.49
N GLY A 125 -9.87 -6.38 -8.10
CA GLY A 125 -10.88 -5.73 -7.26
C GLY A 125 -11.01 -6.38 -5.88
N THR A 126 -9.91 -6.85 -5.32
CA THR A 126 -9.87 -7.61 -4.05
C THR A 126 -9.01 -6.92 -2.97
N LEU A 127 -8.80 -5.62 -3.11
CA LEU A 127 -8.03 -4.85 -2.13
C LEU A 127 -8.72 -4.83 -0.76
N THR A 128 -7.92 -4.71 0.28
CA THR A 128 -8.40 -4.32 1.61
C THR A 128 -8.06 -2.85 1.81
N PHE A 129 -9.08 -2.03 2.06
CA PHE A 129 -8.95 -0.61 2.37
C PHE A 129 -8.92 -0.39 3.87
N MET A 130 -8.00 0.44 4.34
CA MET A 130 -7.90 0.91 5.72
C MET A 130 -8.30 2.39 5.70
N ALA A 131 -9.54 2.71 6.07
CA ALA A 131 -10.11 4.03 5.83
C ALA A 131 -10.16 4.88 7.10
N GLY A 132 -9.63 6.09 7.03
CA GLY A 132 -9.76 7.15 8.02
C GLY A 132 -10.55 8.33 7.46
N GLY A 133 -11.44 8.90 8.26
CA GLY A 133 -12.30 10.01 7.88
C GLY A 133 -13.62 9.98 8.64
N THR A 134 -14.47 10.98 8.45
CA THR A 134 -15.78 10.99 9.09
C THR A 134 -16.66 9.81 8.63
N ALA A 135 -17.57 9.36 9.47
CA ALA A 135 -18.50 8.27 9.11
C ALA A 135 -19.32 8.60 7.84
N GLU A 136 -19.65 9.88 7.62
CA GLU A 136 -20.36 10.33 6.43
C GLU A 136 -19.46 10.19 5.17
N ALA A 137 -18.21 10.65 5.25
CA ALA A 137 -17.26 10.54 4.14
C ALA A 137 -16.96 9.07 3.81
N PHE A 138 -16.77 8.22 4.83
CA PHE A 138 -16.60 6.79 4.67
C PHE A 138 -17.82 6.15 3.97
N ALA A 139 -19.05 6.49 4.40
CA ALA A 139 -20.26 5.96 3.77
C ALA A 139 -20.38 6.35 2.29
N LYS A 140 -19.92 7.56 1.92
CA LYS A 140 -19.82 7.99 0.51
C LYS A 140 -18.79 7.18 -0.29
N ALA A 141 -17.65 6.82 0.32
CA ALA A 141 -16.60 6.04 -0.31
C ALA A 141 -16.96 4.54 -0.44
N GLN A 142 -17.82 3.99 0.44
CA GLN A 142 -18.11 2.56 0.52
C GLN A 142 -18.47 1.91 -0.82
N PRO A 143 -19.34 2.49 -1.68
CA PRO A 143 -19.65 1.88 -2.97
C PRO A 143 -18.45 1.76 -3.92
N LEU A 144 -17.45 2.64 -3.77
CA LEU A 144 -16.21 2.59 -4.55
C LEU A 144 -15.27 1.53 -3.98
N PHE A 145 -15.21 1.39 -2.67
CA PHE A 145 -14.48 0.29 -2.03
C PHE A 145 -14.99 -1.07 -2.46
N ASP A 146 -16.32 -1.25 -2.57
CA ASP A 146 -16.95 -2.51 -2.98
C ASP A 146 -16.63 -2.88 -4.45
N ILE A 147 -16.23 -1.90 -5.28
CA ILE A 147 -15.80 -2.12 -6.67
C ILE A 147 -14.29 -2.45 -6.73
N MET A 148 -13.47 -1.75 -5.97
CA MET A 148 -12.02 -1.86 -6.03
C MET A 148 -11.44 -2.88 -5.04
N GLY A 149 -12.24 -3.38 -4.11
CA GLY A 149 -11.79 -4.26 -3.04
C GLY A 149 -12.83 -5.24 -2.55
N GLN A 150 -12.40 -6.12 -1.67
CA GLN A 150 -13.25 -7.10 -0.99
C GLN A 150 -13.60 -6.69 0.44
N LYS A 151 -12.88 -5.71 1.02
CA LYS A 151 -13.04 -5.27 2.39
C LYS A 151 -12.63 -3.81 2.56
N ALA A 152 -13.42 -3.06 3.28
CA ALA A 152 -13.05 -1.75 3.80
C ALA A 152 -13.27 -1.72 5.32
N VAL A 153 -12.29 -1.20 6.04
CA VAL A 153 -12.35 -1.05 7.50
C VAL A 153 -12.30 0.43 7.82
N HIS A 154 -13.35 0.95 8.46
CA HIS A 154 -13.32 2.31 9.01
C HIS A 154 -12.50 2.31 10.30
N CYS A 155 -11.30 2.88 10.23
CA CYS A 155 -10.31 2.85 11.30
C CYS A 155 -10.45 4.01 12.30
N GLY A 156 -11.24 5.03 11.97
CA GLY A 156 -11.42 6.23 12.78
C GLY A 156 -11.40 7.51 11.95
N GLU A 157 -11.07 8.63 12.57
CA GLU A 157 -10.95 9.93 11.92
C GLU A 157 -9.78 9.99 10.91
N ALA A 158 -9.63 11.11 10.22
CA ALA A 158 -8.59 11.32 9.22
C ALA A 158 -7.18 10.98 9.74
N GLY A 159 -6.40 10.28 8.95
CA GLY A 159 -5.09 9.74 9.29
C GLY A 159 -5.13 8.37 9.97
N ALA A 160 -6.30 7.88 10.40
CA ALA A 160 -6.42 6.56 11.02
C ALA A 160 -6.20 5.42 10.02
N GLY A 161 -6.53 5.61 8.75
CA GLY A 161 -6.22 4.67 7.69
C GLY A 161 -4.71 4.52 7.48
N GLN A 162 -3.98 5.64 7.42
CA GLN A 162 -2.52 5.64 7.33
C GLN A 162 -1.89 4.99 8.58
N ALA A 163 -2.38 5.33 9.78
CA ALA A 163 -1.90 4.71 11.02
C ALA A 163 -2.08 3.18 10.99
N ALA A 164 -3.24 2.69 10.56
CA ALA A 164 -3.49 1.26 10.41
C ALA A 164 -2.54 0.63 9.38
N LYS A 165 -2.30 1.30 8.25
CA LYS A 165 -1.42 0.82 7.18
C LYS A 165 0.03 0.72 7.64
N ILE A 166 0.59 1.74 8.29
CA ILE A 166 1.99 1.72 8.74
C ILE A 166 2.22 0.67 9.84
N CYS A 167 1.27 0.50 10.76
CA CYS A 167 1.34 -0.57 11.76
C CYS A 167 1.30 -1.96 11.09
N ASN A 168 0.39 -2.16 10.12
CA ASN A 168 0.34 -3.41 9.34
C ASN A 168 1.66 -3.70 8.63
N ASN A 169 2.26 -2.70 7.96
CA ASN A 169 3.47 -2.91 7.18
C ASN A 169 4.72 -3.01 8.05
N MET A 170 4.73 -2.42 9.25
CA MET A 170 5.77 -2.69 10.25
C MET A 170 5.76 -4.18 10.68
N ILE A 171 4.58 -4.74 10.96
CA ILE A 171 4.42 -6.17 11.27
C ILE A 171 4.84 -7.01 10.07
N LEU A 172 4.41 -6.65 8.86
CA LEU A 172 4.73 -7.37 7.63
C LEU A 172 6.26 -7.44 7.39
N GLY A 173 6.96 -6.31 7.48
CA GLY A 173 8.42 -6.25 7.31
C GLY A 173 9.16 -7.08 8.36
N ALA A 174 8.78 -6.93 9.63
CA ALA A 174 9.38 -7.69 10.73
C ALA A 174 9.15 -9.20 10.59
N THR A 175 7.93 -9.63 10.25
CA THR A 175 7.60 -11.07 10.10
C THR A 175 8.24 -11.67 8.85
N MET A 176 8.41 -10.91 7.77
CA MET A 176 9.16 -11.38 6.59
C MET A 176 10.64 -11.62 6.92
N ILE A 177 11.28 -10.69 7.62
CA ILE A 177 12.68 -10.89 8.07
C ILE A 177 12.79 -12.14 8.96
N ALA A 178 11.93 -12.25 9.99
CA ALA A 178 11.96 -13.39 10.90
C ALA A 178 11.74 -14.74 10.15
N THR A 179 10.83 -14.75 9.16
CA THR A 179 10.57 -15.92 8.32
C THR A 179 11.81 -16.28 7.49
N CYS A 180 12.46 -15.30 6.87
CA CYS A 180 13.68 -15.51 6.08
C CYS A 180 14.84 -16.02 6.96
N GLU A 181 15.05 -15.44 8.14
CA GLU A 181 16.07 -15.89 9.09
C GLU A 181 15.81 -17.33 9.55
N ALA A 182 14.57 -17.67 9.82
CA ALA A 182 14.19 -19.01 10.24
C ALA A 182 14.45 -20.06 9.14
N PHE A 183 14.14 -19.78 7.87
CA PHE A 183 14.50 -20.65 6.74
C PHE A 183 16.02 -20.77 6.58
N ALA A 184 16.77 -19.68 6.67
CA ALA A 184 18.22 -19.69 6.59
C ALA A 184 18.86 -20.50 7.74
N LEU A 185 18.28 -20.43 8.94
CA LEU A 185 18.70 -21.27 10.07
C LEU A 185 18.37 -22.75 9.85
N ALA A 186 17.14 -23.05 9.36
CA ALA A 186 16.72 -24.40 9.05
C ALA A 186 17.64 -25.09 8.05
N ASP A 187 18.02 -24.37 6.96
CA ASP A 187 18.98 -24.86 5.97
C ASP A 187 20.31 -25.27 6.62
N LYS A 188 20.84 -24.44 7.54
CA LYS A 188 22.12 -24.71 8.22
C LYS A 188 22.04 -25.85 9.26
N LEU A 189 20.85 -26.10 9.77
CA LEU A 189 20.59 -27.24 10.65
C LEU A 189 20.27 -28.53 9.88
N GLY A 190 20.18 -28.49 8.54
CA GLY A 190 19.85 -29.63 7.70
C GLY A 190 18.37 -29.99 7.72
N LEU A 191 17.49 -29.06 8.15
CA LEU A 191 16.05 -29.26 8.11
C LEU A 191 15.52 -28.90 6.71
N ASP A 192 14.79 -29.82 6.11
CA ASP A 192 14.14 -29.60 4.81
C ASP A 192 13.14 -28.45 4.88
N ARG A 193 13.17 -27.56 3.85
CA ARG A 193 12.33 -26.36 3.80
C ARG A 193 10.84 -26.66 3.79
N GLN A 194 10.42 -27.73 3.08
CA GLN A 194 9.00 -28.11 3.06
C GLN A 194 8.56 -28.59 4.43
N LYS A 195 9.39 -29.38 5.14
CA LYS A 195 9.09 -29.84 6.50
C LYS A 195 8.99 -28.68 7.48
N MET A 196 9.87 -27.69 7.36
CA MET A 196 9.77 -26.47 8.15
C MET A 196 8.45 -25.74 7.89
N PHE A 197 8.06 -25.56 6.62
CA PHE A 197 6.80 -24.94 6.25
C PHE A 197 5.60 -25.73 6.82
N ASP A 198 5.57 -27.05 6.64
CA ASP A 198 4.48 -27.91 7.12
C ASP A 198 4.24 -27.75 8.63
N VAL A 199 5.31 -27.60 9.41
CA VAL A 199 5.22 -27.38 10.86
C VAL A 199 4.78 -25.96 11.19
N VAL A 200 5.48 -24.93 10.65
CA VAL A 200 5.29 -23.55 11.09
C VAL A 200 3.96 -22.99 10.60
N SER A 201 3.50 -23.39 9.41
CA SER A 201 2.23 -22.94 8.83
C SER A 201 0.99 -23.33 9.65
N THR A 202 1.12 -24.32 10.55
CA THR A 202 0.06 -24.82 11.44
C THR A 202 0.36 -24.65 12.93
N SER A 203 1.47 -23.99 13.26
CA SER A 203 1.96 -23.79 14.63
C SER A 203 2.00 -22.31 15.01
N SER A 204 2.48 -22.01 16.20
CA SER A 204 2.53 -20.65 16.77
C SER A 204 3.40 -19.65 15.99
N GLY A 205 4.25 -20.11 15.08
CA GLY A 205 5.02 -19.27 14.14
C GLY A 205 4.23 -18.84 12.90
N TYR A 206 2.94 -19.14 12.83
CA TYR A 206 2.06 -18.71 11.73
C TYR A 206 2.18 -17.21 11.47
N SER A 207 2.32 -16.83 10.20
CA SER A 207 2.26 -15.43 9.76
C SER A 207 1.82 -15.37 8.30
N TRP A 208 1.36 -14.21 7.84
CA TRP A 208 1.04 -14.02 6.42
C TRP A 208 2.29 -14.25 5.55
N SER A 209 3.46 -13.79 6.00
CA SER A 209 4.75 -13.99 5.32
C SER A 209 5.10 -15.47 5.16
N MET A 210 4.75 -16.31 6.13
CA MET A 210 4.94 -17.77 6.04
C MET A 210 3.87 -18.40 5.14
N ASN A 211 2.60 -18.13 5.39
CA ASN A 211 1.49 -18.94 4.90
C ASN A 211 0.95 -18.52 3.52
N ALA A 212 1.05 -17.22 3.18
CA ALA A 212 0.49 -16.68 1.95
C ALA A 212 1.56 -16.12 1.00
N TYR A 213 2.79 -15.88 1.50
CA TYR A 213 3.84 -15.21 0.74
C TYR A 213 5.23 -15.76 1.08
N CYS A 214 5.34 -17.09 1.11
CA CYS A 214 6.55 -17.79 1.56
C CYS A 214 7.80 -17.34 0.77
N PRO A 215 8.89 -16.92 1.45
CA PRO A 215 10.10 -16.46 0.77
C PRO A 215 10.97 -17.59 0.21
N ALA A 216 10.64 -18.87 0.51
CA ALA A 216 11.41 -20.02 0.04
C ALA A 216 10.83 -20.54 -1.28
N PRO A 217 11.61 -20.55 -2.39
CA PRO A 217 11.14 -21.05 -3.68
C PRO A 217 10.68 -22.51 -3.60
N GLY A 218 9.55 -22.81 -4.26
CA GLY A 218 8.97 -24.16 -4.34
C GLY A 218 8.33 -24.65 -3.05
N VAL A 219 8.11 -23.76 -2.07
CA VAL A 219 7.57 -24.10 -0.75
C VAL A 219 6.29 -23.31 -0.48
N GLY A 220 5.22 -24.01 -0.09
CA GLY A 220 3.93 -23.39 0.21
C GLY A 220 3.19 -22.88 -1.03
N PRO A 221 2.29 -21.87 -0.89
CA PRO A 221 1.62 -21.24 -2.02
C PRO A 221 2.59 -20.49 -2.92
N THR A 222 2.26 -20.40 -4.22
CA THR A 222 3.06 -19.65 -5.20
C THR A 222 3.25 -18.19 -4.75
N SER A 223 4.49 -17.74 -4.76
CA SER A 223 4.91 -16.41 -4.33
C SER A 223 5.96 -15.83 -5.29
N PRO A 224 6.35 -14.56 -5.17
CA PRO A 224 7.45 -13.99 -5.94
C PRO A 224 8.78 -14.75 -5.85
N ALA A 225 9.00 -15.50 -4.77
CA ALA A 225 10.17 -16.36 -4.63
C ALA A 225 10.27 -17.40 -5.75
N ASP A 226 9.15 -17.91 -6.24
CA ASP A 226 9.08 -18.89 -7.33
C ASP A 226 9.38 -18.30 -8.72
N ASN A 227 9.37 -16.97 -8.82
CA ASN A 227 9.64 -16.23 -10.04
C ASN A 227 10.87 -15.33 -9.90
N GLY A 228 11.93 -15.83 -9.28
CA GLY A 228 13.20 -15.12 -9.12
C GLY A 228 13.07 -13.80 -8.35
N TYR A 229 12.09 -13.70 -7.45
CA TYR A 229 11.78 -12.51 -6.65
C TYR A 229 11.42 -11.28 -7.50
N GLN A 230 10.76 -11.49 -8.64
CA GLN A 230 10.11 -10.39 -9.36
C GLN A 230 9.06 -9.75 -8.44
N PRO A 231 9.07 -8.42 -8.27
CA PRO A 231 8.32 -7.80 -7.19
C PRO A 231 6.81 -7.84 -7.38
N GLY A 232 6.11 -8.50 -6.45
CA GLY A 232 4.71 -8.24 -6.15
C GLY A 232 4.58 -7.03 -5.20
N PHE A 233 5.55 -6.88 -4.30
CA PHE A 233 5.77 -5.70 -3.47
C PHE A 233 7.28 -5.45 -3.34
N ALA A 234 7.75 -4.37 -3.94
CA ALA A 234 9.18 -4.08 -4.05
C ALA A 234 9.83 -3.76 -2.69
N ALA A 235 11.08 -4.16 -2.50
CA ALA A 235 11.83 -3.94 -1.26
C ALA A 235 11.99 -2.46 -0.92
N GLU A 236 12.16 -1.58 -1.92
CA GLU A 236 12.18 -0.13 -1.72
C GLU A 236 10.84 0.44 -1.23
N LEU A 237 9.70 -0.15 -1.61
CA LEU A 237 8.40 0.25 -1.08
C LEU A 237 8.21 -0.25 0.36
N MET A 238 8.70 -1.44 0.70
CA MET A 238 8.74 -1.89 2.08
C MET A 238 9.63 -0.99 2.94
N LEU A 239 10.81 -0.60 2.45
CA LEU A 239 11.69 0.35 3.12
C LEU A 239 11.00 1.68 3.38
N LYS A 240 10.30 2.24 2.38
CA LYS A 240 9.51 3.46 2.52
C LYS A 240 8.46 3.31 3.63
N ASP A 241 7.68 2.24 3.61
CA ASP A 241 6.59 2.03 4.56
C ASP A 241 7.11 1.80 6.00
N LEU A 242 8.26 1.13 6.15
CA LEU A 242 8.95 1.02 7.44
C LEU A 242 9.47 2.38 7.92
N GLY A 243 9.99 3.22 7.01
CA GLY A 243 10.38 4.59 7.30
C GLY A 243 9.22 5.43 7.83
N LEU A 244 8.04 5.35 7.19
CA LEU A 244 6.82 6.00 7.66
C LEU A 244 6.42 5.53 9.08
N SER A 245 6.59 4.23 9.38
CA SER A 245 6.30 3.72 10.72
C SER A 245 7.25 4.27 11.79
N GLN A 246 8.53 4.45 11.46
CA GLN A 246 9.51 5.01 12.40
C GLN A 246 9.29 6.52 12.61
N GLN A 247 8.96 7.27 11.55
CA GLN A 247 8.57 8.68 11.68
C GLN A 247 7.35 8.85 12.59
N ALA A 248 6.33 8.01 12.40
CA ALA A 248 5.14 8.05 13.24
C ALA A 248 5.46 7.65 14.69
N ALA A 249 6.31 6.66 14.93
CA ALA A 249 6.74 6.26 16.28
C ALA A 249 7.47 7.42 17.00
N GLU A 250 8.39 8.08 16.31
CA GLU A 250 9.11 9.25 16.85
C GLU A 250 8.15 10.40 17.19
N ALA A 251 7.19 10.70 16.31
CA ALA A 251 6.24 11.80 16.51
C ALA A 251 5.33 11.62 17.72
N VAL A 252 5.12 10.38 18.20
CA VAL A 252 4.27 10.06 19.36
C VAL A 252 5.03 9.43 20.52
N ASP A 253 6.37 9.46 20.49
CA ASP A 253 7.27 8.88 21.52
C ASP A 253 6.98 7.38 21.79
N ALA A 254 6.76 6.60 20.71
CA ALA A 254 6.51 5.16 20.83
C ALA A 254 7.82 4.37 20.64
N ASP A 255 8.10 3.44 21.55
CA ASP A 255 9.25 2.55 21.45
C ASP A 255 8.94 1.34 20.54
N THR A 256 9.60 1.28 19.38
CA THR A 256 9.38 0.23 18.36
C THR A 256 10.71 -0.41 17.90
N PRO A 257 11.51 -1.04 18.81
CA PRO A 257 12.86 -1.51 18.48
C PRO A 257 12.90 -2.55 17.37
N ILE A 258 11.91 -3.43 17.25
CA ILE A 258 11.81 -4.41 16.17
C ILE A 258 11.50 -3.71 14.84
N GLY A 259 10.61 -2.73 14.84
CA GLY A 259 10.33 -1.90 13.66
C GLY A 259 11.56 -1.15 13.18
N ALA A 260 12.30 -0.54 14.10
CA ALA A 260 13.56 0.15 13.82
C ALA A 260 14.62 -0.80 13.21
N LEU A 261 14.79 -1.99 13.78
CA LEU A 261 15.70 -3.00 13.24
C LEU A 261 15.28 -3.47 11.85
N ALA A 262 13.99 -3.70 11.64
CA ALA A 262 13.46 -4.08 10.32
C ALA A 262 13.74 -3.00 9.28
N HIS A 263 13.51 -1.73 9.61
CA HIS A 263 13.83 -0.59 8.74
C HIS A 263 15.33 -0.58 8.37
N GLN A 264 16.23 -0.70 9.36
CA GLN A 264 17.69 -0.74 9.12
C GLN A 264 18.10 -1.91 8.21
N LEU A 265 17.52 -3.09 8.39
CA LEU A 265 17.83 -4.26 7.57
C LEU A 265 17.38 -4.09 6.12
N TYR A 266 16.19 -3.52 5.89
CA TYR A 266 15.71 -3.21 4.54
C TYR A 266 16.49 -2.05 3.90
N ALA A 267 16.86 -1.02 4.66
CA ALA A 267 17.72 0.06 4.16
C ALA A 267 19.07 -0.51 3.67
N HIS A 268 19.72 -1.34 4.49
CA HIS A 268 20.96 -1.96 4.09
C HIS A 268 20.82 -2.87 2.86
N PHE A 269 19.70 -3.62 2.77
CA PHE A 269 19.42 -4.52 1.65
C PHE A 269 19.21 -3.74 0.34
N VAL A 270 18.44 -2.65 0.38
CA VAL A 270 18.13 -1.84 -0.81
C VAL A 270 19.31 -0.97 -1.25
N GLU A 271 20.03 -0.35 -0.29
CA GLU A 271 21.06 0.66 -0.58
C GLU A 271 22.46 0.08 -0.78
N ASN A 272 22.77 -1.04 -0.14
CA ASN A 272 24.14 -1.57 -0.10
C ASN A 272 24.28 -3.01 -0.65
N GLU A 273 23.16 -3.65 -0.96
CA GLU A 273 23.13 -5.01 -1.50
C GLU A 273 22.28 -5.04 -2.81
N ASP A 274 21.77 -6.19 -3.20
CA ASP A 274 21.04 -6.39 -4.45
C ASP A 274 19.50 -6.39 -4.22
N GLY A 275 18.99 -5.47 -3.41
CA GLY A 275 17.58 -5.39 -3.03
C GLY A 275 16.73 -4.50 -3.92
N LEU A 276 17.33 -3.50 -4.58
CA LEU A 276 16.61 -2.56 -5.43
C LEU A 276 15.95 -3.28 -6.61
N GLY A 277 14.65 -3.04 -6.80
CA GLY A 277 13.87 -3.67 -7.86
C GLY A 277 13.54 -5.15 -7.63
N LYS A 278 13.84 -5.70 -6.45
CA LYS A 278 13.43 -7.05 -6.03
C LYS A 278 12.23 -7.01 -5.11
N ASP A 279 11.55 -8.14 -5.02
CA ASP A 279 10.49 -8.33 -4.03
C ASP A 279 11.05 -8.27 -2.60
N PHE A 280 10.27 -7.74 -1.66
CA PHE A 280 10.69 -7.61 -0.27
C PHE A 280 11.00 -8.95 0.41
N SER A 281 10.48 -10.07 -0.14
CA SER A 281 10.79 -11.43 0.31
C SER A 281 12.18 -11.92 -0.11
N ALA A 282 12.90 -11.19 -1.00
CA ALA A 282 14.26 -11.52 -1.42
C ALA A 282 15.33 -11.37 -0.30
N MET A 283 14.90 -11.10 0.92
CA MET A 283 15.75 -11.19 2.12
C MET A 283 16.27 -12.60 2.39
N LEU A 284 15.57 -13.67 1.96
CA LEU A 284 16.03 -15.04 2.21
C LEU A 284 17.38 -15.37 1.56
N PRO A 285 17.65 -15.12 0.27
CA PRO A 285 18.97 -15.32 -0.32
C PRO A 285 20.09 -14.58 0.43
N ARG A 286 19.81 -13.37 0.90
CA ARG A 286 20.74 -12.57 1.70
C ARG A 286 21.17 -13.28 2.98
N PHE A 287 20.23 -13.83 3.75
CA PHE A 287 20.53 -14.55 5.00
C PHE A 287 21.17 -15.92 4.75
N SER A 288 20.76 -16.61 3.68
CA SER A 288 21.32 -17.91 3.31
C SER A 288 22.78 -17.80 2.86
N ALA A 289 23.17 -16.71 2.18
CA ALA A 289 24.53 -16.47 1.71
C ALA A 289 25.51 -16.09 2.84
N ARG A 290 25.03 -15.49 3.95
CA ARG A 290 25.88 -15.09 5.07
C ARG A 290 26.36 -16.33 5.84
N GLY A 291 27.61 -16.74 5.62
CA GLY A 291 28.34 -17.58 6.56
C GLY A 291 28.57 -16.84 7.88
N ARG A 292 28.85 -17.55 8.98
CA ARG A 292 29.41 -16.89 10.18
C ARG A 292 30.66 -16.13 9.74
N GLN A 293 30.66 -14.81 9.88
CA GLN A 293 31.90 -14.10 9.98
C GLN A 293 32.52 -14.58 11.29
N THR A 294 33.56 -15.45 11.18
CA THR A 294 34.39 -15.88 12.29
C THR A 294 35.26 -14.73 12.77
#